data_44d3cdb640c256a6a47a4f38ac43e124
#
_entry.id   44d3cdb640c256a6a47a4f38ac43e124
#
_cell.length_a   1.000
_cell.length_b   1.000
_cell.length_c   1.000
_cell.angle_alpha   90.00
_cell.angle_beta   90.00
_cell.angle_gamma   90.00
#
_symmetry.space_group_name_H-M   'P 1'
#
loop_
_entity.id
_entity.type
_entity.pdbx_description
1 polymer ?
#
loop_
_entity_poly.entity_id
_entity_poly.type
_entity_poly.pdbx_seq_one_letter_code
_entity_poly.pdbx_strand_id
1 'polypeptide(L)'
;MPVPPTPADAAAPPAPAWTALEPAVKRERIIEAAIPVFARRGLEAPMHEVAAAAGAGVASIYRIFPSKHDLWAAIVIRRVEEMAAAFEQAAKRPGPRWDALVEVVAIHVTHQSPEPFFNEARAVVEDRPEVAAAIARSVSAQARLLDAARTEGRLRADATPED
;
A
#
# COMPACT_ATOMS: atom_id res chain seq x y z
N MET A 1 -30.68 -31.23 -27.98
CA MET A 1 -30.29 -29.85 -28.35
C MET A 1 -29.13 -29.45 -27.44
N PRO A 2 -27.96 -29.10 -27.98
CA PRO A 2 -26.83 -28.65 -27.16
C PRO A 2 -27.14 -27.26 -26.61
N VAL A 3 -26.90 -27.06 -25.30
CA VAL A 3 -27.02 -25.79 -24.61
C VAL A 3 -25.95 -24.84 -25.16
N PRO A 4 -26.26 -23.60 -25.54
CA PRO A 4 -25.25 -22.65 -25.99
C PRO A 4 -24.30 -22.29 -24.85
N PRO A 5 -22.99 -22.08 -25.09
CA PRO A 5 -22.04 -21.71 -24.07
C PRO A 5 -22.40 -20.36 -23.48
N THR A 6 -22.32 -20.29 -22.16
CA THR A 6 -22.54 -19.06 -21.37
C THR A 6 -21.47 -18.01 -21.71
N PRO A 7 -21.78 -16.71 -21.82
CA PRO A 7 -20.84 -15.65 -22.23
C PRO A 7 -19.82 -15.25 -21.12
N ALA A 8 -19.42 -16.17 -20.25
CA ALA A 8 -18.52 -15.92 -19.12
C ALA A 8 -17.03 -16.21 -19.41
N ASP A 9 -16.66 -16.57 -20.65
CA ASP A 9 -15.30 -16.95 -21.00
C ASP A 9 -14.63 -15.94 -21.97
N ALA A 10 -14.98 -14.67 -21.84
CA ALA A 10 -14.19 -13.60 -22.44
C ALA A 10 -12.94 -13.41 -21.60
N ALA A 11 -11.83 -14.06 -21.98
CA ALA A 11 -10.52 -13.82 -21.40
C ALA A 11 -10.25 -12.32 -21.35
N ALA A 12 -9.91 -11.79 -20.18
CA ALA A 12 -9.53 -10.39 -20.04
C ALA A 12 -8.47 -10.04 -21.10
N PRO A 13 -8.52 -8.87 -21.73
CA PRO A 13 -7.54 -8.50 -22.73
C PRO A 13 -6.13 -8.61 -22.14
N PRO A 14 -5.13 -9.09 -22.89
CA PRO A 14 -3.77 -9.21 -22.40
C PRO A 14 -3.27 -7.85 -21.90
N ALA A 15 -2.59 -7.86 -20.76
CA ALA A 15 -2.04 -6.63 -20.19
C ALA A 15 -1.15 -5.92 -21.21
N PRO A 16 -1.22 -4.59 -21.34
CA PRO A 16 -0.47 -3.85 -22.34
C PRO A 16 1.03 -4.10 -22.19
N ALA A 17 1.73 -4.18 -23.33
CA ALA A 17 3.19 -4.38 -23.34
C ALA A 17 3.88 -3.23 -22.59
N TRP A 18 4.97 -3.54 -21.88
CA TRP A 18 5.75 -2.57 -21.09
C TRP A 18 6.06 -1.26 -21.85
N THR A 19 6.45 -1.38 -23.12
CA THR A 19 6.82 -0.24 -23.96
C THR A 19 5.68 0.76 -24.23
N ALA A 20 4.43 0.29 -24.19
CA ALA A 20 3.24 1.09 -24.45
C ALA A 20 2.69 1.79 -23.19
N LEU A 21 3.25 1.51 -21.99
CA LEU A 21 2.76 2.09 -20.75
C LEU A 21 3.29 3.51 -20.54
N GLU A 22 2.46 4.36 -19.98
CA GLU A 22 2.83 5.68 -19.48
C GLU A 22 3.81 5.58 -18.28
N PRO A 23 4.68 6.58 -18.06
CA PRO A 23 5.68 6.55 -16.98
C PRO A 23 5.08 6.28 -15.58
N ALA A 24 3.95 6.90 -15.25
CA ALA A 24 3.27 6.69 -13.98
C ALA A 24 2.77 5.25 -13.82
N VAL A 25 2.20 4.67 -14.88
CA VAL A 25 1.72 3.28 -14.90
C VAL A 25 2.88 2.30 -14.78
N LYS A 26 4.02 2.59 -15.43
CA LYS A 26 5.24 1.79 -15.28
C LYS A 26 5.72 1.78 -13.83
N ARG A 27 5.70 2.95 -13.18
CA ARG A 27 6.11 3.09 -11.78
C ARG A 27 5.24 2.25 -10.86
N GLU A 28 3.91 2.37 -10.99
CA GLU A 28 2.96 1.58 -10.19
C GLU A 28 3.12 0.08 -10.44
N ARG A 29 3.25 -0.35 -11.68
CA ARG A 29 3.45 -1.75 -12.03
C ARG A 29 4.72 -2.35 -11.40
N ILE A 30 5.81 -1.57 -11.30
CA ILE A 30 7.02 -2.01 -10.60
C ILE A 30 6.75 -2.18 -9.11
N ILE A 31 6.09 -1.20 -8.48
CA ILE A 31 5.75 -1.25 -7.04
C ILE A 31 4.88 -2.48 -6.75
N GLU A 32 3.82 -2.71 -7.53
CA GLU A 32 2.94 -3.87 -7.39
C GLU A 32 3.67 -5.20 -7.56
N ALA A 33 4.55 -5.29 -8.54
CA ALA A 33 5.35 -6.50 -8.80
C ALA A 33 6.41 -6.75 -7.71
N ALA A 34 6.94 -5.69 -7.11
CA ALA A 34 8.00 -5.77 -6.10
C ALA A 34 7.48 -6.31 -4.75
N ILE A 35 6.26 -5.97 -4.35
CA ILE A 35 5.67 -6.37 -3.07
C ILE A 35 5.70 -7.89 -2.88
N PRO A 36 5.13 -8.73 -3.75
CA PRO A 36 5.16 -10.18 -3.57
C PRO A 36 6.57 -10.78 -3.71
N VAL A 37 7.49 -10.13 -4.41
CA VAL A 37 8.89 -10.58 -4.50
C VAL A 37 9.58 -10.37 -3.15
N PHE A 38 9.49 -9.16 -2.57
CA PHE A 38 10.07 -8.88 -1.26
C PHE A 38 9.36 -9.63 -0.12
N ALA A 39 8.06 -9.87 -0.22
CA ALA A 39 7.32 -10.68 0.75
C ALA A 39 7.87 -12.11 0.86
N ARG A 40 8.24 -12.71 -0.27
CA ARG A 40 8.78 -14.08 -0.29
C ARG A 40 10.27 -14.17 0.01
N ARG A 41 11.05 -13.17 -0.39
CA ARG A 41 12.52 -13.23 -0.42
C ARG A 41 13.20 -12.26 0.56
N GLY A 42 12.41 -11.41 1.23
CA GLY A 42 12.95 -10.32 2.05
C GLY A 42 13.59 -9.21 1.21
N LEU A 43 14.19 -8.24 1.88
CA LEU A 43 14.81 -7.08 1.24
C LEU A 43 16.00 -7.42 0.35
N GLU A 44 16.62 -8.59 0.54
CA GLU A 44 17.77 -9.04 -0.25
C GLU A 44 17.37 -9.56 -1.66
N ALA A 45 16.08 -9.67 -1.96
CA ALA A 45 15.62 -10.09 -3.28
C ALA A 45 16.31 -9.28 -4.40
N PRO A 46 16.86 -9.95 -5.42
CA PRO A 46 17.60 -9.25 -6.48
C PRO A 46 16.63 -8.53 -7.42
N MET A 47 17.03 -7.35 -7.91
CA MET A 47 16.20 -6.50 -8.76
C MET A 47 15.78 -7.14 -10.10
N HIS A 48 16.49 -8.16 -10.57
CA HIS A 48 16.08 -8.88 -11.77
C HIS A 48 14.82 -9.72 -11.57
N GLU A 49 14.54 -10.20 -10.34
CA GLU A 49 13.30 -10.89 -10.02
C GLU A 49 12.11 -9.90 -10.03
N VAL A 50 12.32 -8.69 -9.51
CA VAL A 50 11.32 -7.60 -9.60
C VAL A 50 11.05 -7.25 -11.06
N ALA A 51 12.11 -7.14 -11.87
CA ALA A 51 11.99 -6.84 -13.29
C ALA A 51 11.20 -7.93 -14.03
N ALA A 52 11.51 -9.21 -13.78
CA ALA A 52 10.77 -10.33 -14.35
C ALA A 52 9.29 -10.30 -13.95
N ALA A 53 8.99 -10.06 -12.67
CA ALA A 53 7.62 -9.96 -12.16
C ALA A 53 6.84 -8.78 -12.77
N ALA A 54 7.52 -7.64 -13.01
CA ALA A 54 6.93 -6.47 -13.66
C ALA A 54 6.77 -6.61 -15.18
N GLY A 55 7.36 -7.64 -15.79
CA GLY A 55 7.44 -7.78 -17.24
C GLY A 55 8.30 -6.71 -17.89
N ALA A 56 9.39 -6.29 -17.21
CA ALA A 56 10.27 -5.21 -17.61
C ALA A 56 11.72 -5.65 -17.69
N GLY A 57 12.55 -4.91 -18.43
CA GLY A 57 13.99 -5.08 -18.37
C GLY A 57 14.58 -4.43 -17.11
N VAL A 58 15.62 -5.03 -16.52
CA VAL A 58 16.31 -4.51 -15.32
C VAL A 58 16.75 -3.05 -15.48
N ALA A 59 17.30 -2.70 -16.64
CA ALA A 59 17.70 -1.31 -16.96
C ALA A 59 16.50 -0.33 -16.89
N SER A 60 15.29 -0.78 -17.23
CA SER A 60 14.08 0.03 -17.14
C SER A 60 13.68 0.27 -15.69
N ILE A 61 13.87 -0.73 -14.81
CA ILE A 61 13.63 -0.57 -13.38
C ILE A 61 14.56 0.51 -12.80
N TYR A 62 15.87 0.40 -13.04
CA TYR A 62 16.86 1.35 -12.51
C TYR A 62 16.70 2.77 -13.06
N ARG A 63 16.08 2.94 -14.23
CA ARG A 63 15.74 4.28 -14.77
C ARG A 63 14.63 4.96 -13.96
N ILE A 64 13.70 4.18 -13.39
CA ILE A 64 12.56 4.67 -12.61
C ILE A 64 12.89 4.72 -11.12
N PHE A 65 13.62 3.73 -10.63
CA PHE A 65 14.12 3.60 -9.26
C PHE A 65 15.63 3.38 -9.29
N PRO A 66 16.43 4.45 -9.19
CA PRO A 66 17.90 4.39 -9.31
C PRO A 66 18.57 3.44 -8.31
N SER A 67 17.94 3.20 -7.17
CA SER A 67 18.39 2.24 -6.16
C SER A 67 17.24 1.38 -5.64
N LYS A 68 17.58 0.26 -4.99
CA LYS A 68 16.61 -0.58 -4.28
C LYS A 68 15.93 0.20 -3.15
N HIS A 69 16.65 1.11 -2.48
CA HIS A 69 16.10 1.99 -1.44
C HIS A 69 15.04 2.95 -1.98
N ASP A 70 15.17 3.44 -3.22
CA ASP A 70 14.14 4.28 -3.84
C ASP A 70 12.85 3.49 -4.09
N LEU A 71 12.97 2.22 -4.45
CA LEU A 71 11.82 1.34 -4.60
C LEU A 71 11.17 1.03 -3.24
N TRP A 72 11.96 0.77 -2.19
CA TRP A 72 11.44 0.57 -0.83
C TRP A 72 10.74 1.81 -0.31
N ALA A 73 11.34 2.99 -0.49
CA ALA A 73 10.70 4.26 -0.12
C ALA A 73 9.35 4.44 -0.82
N ALA A 74 9.26 4.12 -2.10
CA ALA A 74 8.02 4.20 -2.86
C ALA A 74 6.95 3.22 -2.35
N ILE A 75 7.33 1.99 -2.00
CA ILE A 75 6.43 0.99 -1.42
C ILE A 75 5.92 1.46 -0.05
N VAL A 76 6.81 1.97 0.80
CA VAL A 76 6.46 2.47 2.13
C VAL A 76 5.54 3.68 2.04
N ILE A 77 5.85 4.66 1.19
CA ILE A 77 5.01 5.84 0.96
C ILE A 77 3.60 5.41 0.51
N ARG A 78 3.50 4.57 -0.53
CA ARG A 78 2.21 4.07 -1.02
C ARG A 78 1.39 3.47 0.10
N ARG A 79 2.00 2.60 0.91
CA ARG A 79 1.32 1.89 1.98
C ARG A 79 0.78 2.82 3.07
N VAL A 80 1.60 3.77 3.52
CA VAL A 80 1.17 4.72 4.56
C VAL A 80 0.16 5.73 4.02
N GLU A 81 0.19 6.07 2.75
CA GLU A 81 -0.81 6.92 2.10
C GLU A 81 -2.14 6.20 1.91
N GLU A 82 -2.14 4.92 1.55
CA GLU A 82 -3.34 4.08 1.52
C GLU A 82 -3.99 4.01 2.91
N MET A 83 -3.18 3.85 3.96
CA MET A 83 -3.65 3.87 5.34
C MET A 83 -4.24 5.25 5.71
N ALA A 84 -3.55 6.33 5.41
CA ALA A 84 -4.05 7.69 5.66
C ALA A 84 -5.41 7.91 4.99
N ALA A 85 -5.54 7.52 3.72
CA ALA A 85 -6.77 7.62 2.96
C ALA A 85 -7.92 6.80 3.58
N ALA A 86 -7.62 5.60 4.08
CA ALA A 86 -8.61 4.75 4.75
C ALA A 86 -9.15 5.41 6.03
N PHE A 87 -8.28 5.98 6.87
CA PHE A 87 -8.69 6.74 8.06
C PHE A 87 -9.49 8.00 7.71
N GLU A 88 -9.09 8.73 6.67
CA GLU A 88 -9.81 9.92 6.21
C GLU A 88 -11.20 9.58 5.65
N GLN A 89 -11.33 8.47 4.94
CA GLN A 89 -12.61 7.98 4.45
C GLN A 89 -13.50 7.52 5.61
N ALA A 90 -12.95 6.78 6.58
CA ALA A 90 -13.67 6.37 7.79
C ALA A 90 -14.20 7.58 8.57
N ALA A 91 -13.41 8.66 8.67
CA ALA A 91 -13.83 9.89 9.32
C ALA A 91 -14.99 10.64 8.62
N LYS A 92 -15.22 10.40 7.33
CA LYS A 92 -16.30 11.01 6.54
C LYS A 92 -17.58 10.16 6.50
N ARG A 93 -17.54 8.90 6.93
CA ARG A 93 -18.69 7.99 6.88
C ARG A 93 -19.78 8.45 7.85
N PRO A 94 -21.08 8.28 7.53
CA PRO A 94 -22.17 8.50 8.48
C PRO A 94 -22.12 7.47 9.61
N GLY A 95 -22.55 7.88 10.82
CA GLY A 95 -22.60 7.01 11.99
C GLY A 95 -21.52 7.30 13.04
N PRO A 96 -21.46 6.47 14.10
CA PRO A 96 -20.54 6.65 15.20
C PRO A 96 -19.05 6.55 14.75
N ARG A 97 -18.22 7.48 15.19
CA ARG A 97 -16.78 7.51 14.88
C ARG A 97 -16.03 6.32 15.44
N TRP A 98 -16.48 5.83 16.60
CA TRP A 98 -15.95 4.61 17.18
C TRP A 98 -16.12 3.40 16.26
N ASP A 99 -17.30 3.19 15.70
CA ASP A 99 -17.56 2.04 14.82
C ASP A 99 -16.72 2.14 13.54
N ALA A 100 -16.57 3.34 12.98
CA ALA A 100 -15.70 3.60 11.84
C ALA A 100 -14.21 3.34 12.17
N LEU A 101 -13.76 3.71 13.36
CA LEU A 101 -12.40 3.45 13.84
C LEU A 101 -12.15 1.94 13.97
N VAL A 102 -13.05 1.22 14.65
CA VAL A 102 -12.92 -0.25 14.83
C VAL A 102 -12.87 -0.96 13.49
N GLU A 103 -13.73 -0.57 12.56
CA GLU A 103 -13.76 -1.19 11.23
C GLU A 103 -12.46 -0.97 10.45
N VAL A 104 -11.95 0.28 10.39
CA VAL A 104 -10.71 0.56 9.65
C VAL A 104 -9.51 -0.13 10.28
N VAL A 105 -9.43 -0.20 11.60
CA VAL A 105 -8.37 -0.93 12.32
C VAL A 105 -8.49 -2.44 12.06
N ALA A 106 -9.70 -3.00 12.16
CA ALA A 106 -9.93 -4.42 11.89
C ALA A 106 -9.51 -4.81 10.46
N ILE A 107 -9.87 -4.00 9.46
CA ILE A 107 -9.44 -4.22 8.07
C ILE A 107 -7.91 -4.21 7.97
N HIS A 108 -7.25 -3.26 8.62
CA HIS A 108 -5.78 -3.17 8.61
C HIS A 108 -5.10 -4.36 9.28
N VAL A 109 -5.65 -4.85 10.38
CA VAL A 109 -5.10 -6.01 11.11
C VAL A 109 -5.35 -7.32 10.36
N THR A 110 -6.53 -7.49 9.77
CA THR A 110 -6.92 -8.78 9.16
C THR A 110 -6.46 -8.95 7.71
N HIS A 111 -6.52 -7.89 6.92
CA HIS A 111 -6.19 -7.94 5.50
C HIS A 111 -4.77 -7.45 5.16
N GLN A 112 -4.11 -6.85 6.12
CA GLN A 112 -2.81 -6.24 5.95
C GLN A 112 -1.89 -6.66 7.09
N SER A 113 -1.80 -7.99 7.35
CA SER A 113 -0.67 -8.49 8.14
C SER A 113 0.58 -7.77 7.66
N PRO A 114 1.27 -7.00 8.53
CA PRO A 114 2.50 -6.34 8.11
C PRO A 114 3.42 -7.43 7.60
N GLU A 115 3.58 -7.51 6.29
CA GLU A 115 4.56 -8.42 5.73
C GLU A 115 5.90 -8.05 6.37
N PRO A 116 6.65 -9.01 6.93
CA PRO A 116 7.87 -8.72 7.68
C PRO A 116 8.80 -7.75 6.95
N PHE A 117 8.90 -7.88 5.62
CA PHE A 117 9.73 -7.02 4.79
C PHE A 117 9.32 -5.52 4.85
N PHE A 118 8.03 -5.21 5.08
CA PHE A 118 7.56 -3.82 5.12
C PHE A 118 8.15 -3.06 6.31
N ASN A 119 8.16 -3.69 7.49
CA ASN A 119 8.74 -3.08 8.69
C ASN A 119 10.26 -2.90 8.53
N GLU A 120 10.94 -3.89 7.95
CA GLU A 120 12.36 -3.80 7.63
C GLU A 120 12.64 -2.67 6.61
N ALA A 121 11.86 -2.61 5.51
CA ALA A 121 12.00 -1.56 4.51
C ALA A 121 11.76 -0.18 5.13
N ARG A 122 10.71 -0.02 5.95
CA ARG A 122 10.41 1.22 6.64
C ARG A 122 11.59 1.66 7.52
N ALA A 123 12.13 0.78 8.36
CA ALA A 123 13.26 1.10 9.23
C ALA A 123 14.51 1.59 8.46
N VAL A 124 14.68 1.11 7.22
CA VAL A 124 15.82 1.52 6.38
C VAL A 124 15.60 2.89 5.72
N VAL A 125 14.34 3.28 5.45
CA VAL A 125 14.04 4.48 4.64
C VAL A 125 13.28 5.57 5.40
N GLU A 126 12.92 5.38 6.69
CA GLU A 126 12.07 6.31 7.43
C GLU A 126 12.69 7.70 7.64
N ASP A 127 14.01 7.81 7.65
CA ASP A 127 14.74 9.08 7.76
C ASP A 127 14.69 9.91 6.47
N ARG A 128 14.22 9.35 5.37
CA ARG A 128 14.06 10.09 4.11
C ARG A 128 12.93 11.11 4.24
N PRO A 129 13.15 12.39 3.87
CA PRO A 129 12.15 13.45 4.09
C PRO A 129 10.78 13.14 3.50
N GLU A 130 10.73 12.53 2.31
CA GLU A 130 9.49 12.16 1.64
C GLU A 130 8.73 11.03 2.36
N VAL A 131 9.46 10.08 2.96
CA VAL A 131 8.89 8.98 3.74
C VAL A 131 8.39 9.50 5.09
N ALA A 132 9.19 10.28 5.79
CA ALA A 132 8.82 10.91 7.06
C ALA A 132 7.56 11.78 6.90
N ALA A 133 7.46 12.55 5.81
CA ALA A 133 6.27 13.35 5.53
C ALA A 133 5.02 12.49 5.27
N ALA A 134 5.14 11.37 4.57
CA ALA A 134 4.03 10.44 4.34
C ALA A 134 3.56 9.81 5.67
N ILE A 135 4.50 9.35 6.51
CA ILE A 135 4.22 8.80 7.84
C ILE A 135 3.49 9.84 8.70
N ALA A 136 3.98 11.08 8.74
CA ALA A 136 3.35 12.16 9.52
C ALA A 136 1.91 12.44 9.07
N ARG A 137 1.63 12.40 7.77
CA ARG A 137 0.26 12.54 7.24
C ARG A 137 -0.64 11.38 7.71
N SER A 138 -0.15 10.16 7.68
CA SER A 138 -0.89 8.98 8.13
C SER A 138 -1.22 9.05 9.63
N VAL A 139 -0.23 9.36 10.47
CA VAL A 139 -0.43 9.57 11.91
C VAL A 139 -1.45 10.67 12.18
N SER A 140 -1.38 11.80 11.45
CA SER A 140 -2.35 12.89 11.58
C SER A 140 -3.78 12.47 11.20
N ALA A 141 -3.94 11.63 10.17
CA ALA A 141 -5.26 11.10 9.78
C ALA A 141 -5.84 10.17 10.86
N GLN A 142 -5.01 9.31 11.44
CA GLN A 142 -5.38 8.45 12.57
C GLN A 142 -5.80 9.28 13.79
N ALA A 143 -4.98 10.26 14.19
CA ALA A 143 -5.25 11.11 15.34
C ALA A 143 -6.60 11.84 15.21
N ARG A 144 -6.93 12.37 14.01
CA ARG A 144 -8.23 13.03 13.78
C ARG A 144 -9.43 12.09 14.01
N LEU A 145 -9.35 10.83 13.58
CA LEU A 145 -10.44 9.87 13.80
C LEU A 145 -10.53 9.43 15.26
N LEU A 146 -9.38 9.24 15.93
CA LEU A 146 -9.30 8.95 17.36
C LEU A 146 -9.93 10.08 18.20
N ASP A 147 -9.59 11.33 17.91
CA ASP A 147 -10.14 12.49 18.62
C ASP A 147 -11.67 12.61 18.41
N ALA A 148 -12.14 12.34 17.21
CA ALA A 148 -13.57 12.32 16.93
C ALA A 148 -14.29 11.19 17.70
N ALA A 149 -13.72 10.00 17.79
CA ALA A 149 -14.25 8.89 18.57
C ALA A 149 -14.21 9.16 20.09
N ARG A 150 -13.18 9.87 20.56
CA ARG A 150 -13.04 10.29 21.97
C ARG A 150 -14.16 11.26 22.38
N THR A 151 -14.53 12.21 21.50
CA THR A 151 -15.62 13.15 21.79
C THR A 151 -16.99 12.47 21.93
N GLU A 152 -17.16 11.27 21.35
CA GLU A 152 -18.35 10.44 21.53
C GLU A 152 -18.38 9.68 22.88
N GLY A 153 -17.31 9.76 23.70
CA GLY A 153 -17.23 9.14 25.03
C GLY A 153 -17.05 7.61 25.02
N ARG A 154 -16.74 7.02 23.87
CA ARG A 154 -16.55 5.55 23.71
C ARG A 154 -15.08 5.11 23.74
N LEU A 155 -14.16 6.06 23.79
CA LEU A 155 -12.73 5.83 23.87
C LEU A 155 -12.19 6.43 25.17
N ARG A 156 -11.28 5.74 25.84
CA ARG A 156 -10.59 6.28 27.01
C ARG A 156 -9.84 7.57 26.65
N ALA A 157 -9.74 8.50 27.60
CA ALA A 157 -9.21 9.85 27.35
C ALA A 157 -7.71 9.87 27.01
N ASP A 158 -6.98 8.86 27.43
CA ASP A 158 -5.52 8.70 27.27
C ASP A 158 -5.11 7.82 26.07
N ALA A 159 -6.07 7.32 25.27
CA ALA A 159 -5.76 6.53 24.08
C ALA A 159 -4.96 7.34 23.04
N THR A 160 -3.91 6.72 22.48
CA THR A 160 -3.04 7.32 21.46
C THR A 160 -3.04 6.48 20.16
N PRO A 161 -2.50 7.00 19.06
CA PRO A 161 -2.34 6.22 17.83
C PRO A 161 -1.39 5.03 17.95
N GLU A 162 -0.56 5.00 19.00
CA GLU A 162 0.40 3.93 19.30
C GLU A 162 -0.24 2.77 20.09
N ASP A 163 -1.40 2.99 20.74
CA ASP A 163 -2.18 1.97 21.45
C ASP A 163 -2.88 0.99 20.49
#